data_a3d1eabd1e650d42a2d5ae96892d03e5
#
_entry.id   a3d1eabd1e650d42a2d5ae96892d03e5
#
_cell.length_a   1.000
_cell.length_b   1.000
_cell.length_c   1.000
_cell.angle_alpha   90.00
_cell.angle_beta   90.00
_cell.angle_gamma   90.00
#
_symmetry.space_group_name_H-M   'P 1'
#
loop_
_entity.id
_entity.type
_entity.pdbx_description
1 polymer ?
#
loop_
_entity_poly.entity_id
_entity_poly.type
_entity_poly.pdbx_seq_one_letter_code
_entity_poly.pdbx_strand_id
1 'polypeptide(L)'
;MNNIFAERLKKAMEQKNMKQIDLVKKAAEQGVKLGKSHVSQYLSGKTTPRSEILNFLATTLGVETEWLKGTDVSVDTLKKETNEAGIQMENMKFDYNYNNMKENTRETVEEVQVREFKKSSKLNNVLYDVRGPVVEEAARMENAGTQVLKLNIGNPAPFGFRTPDEVIYDMRQQLTECEGYSPAKGLFSARKAIMQYAQLKKLPNVSIEDIYTGNGVSELINLCMSALLDNGDEILIPSPDYPLWTACATLAGGKAVHYICDEQAEWYPDMDDIRRKINSRTKAIVIINPNNPTGAVMERSDLEELVDVIVANDLYVITDEIYSELTYTEEGHVSIAAMPGMRDRTIYINGLSKSHAMTGWRIGYACGPQVILKQMLKIHQYAIMCAPTNSQYAAVEALRNCGDEVKKMRDAYNQRRRFLMSEFKRMGIECFEP
;
A
#
# COMPACT_ATOMS: atom_id res chain seq x y z
N MET A 1 21.28 -27.90 5.54
CA MET A 1 20.88 -27.08 6.70
C MET A 1 20.83 -27.85 8.01
N ASN A 2 20.32 -29.07 8.06
CA ASN A 2 20.23 -29.83 9.32
C ASN A 2 21.59 -30.16 9.98
N ASN A 3 22.69 -30.23 9.21
CA ASN A 3 24.00 -30.58 9.72
C ASN A 3 24.68 -29.41 10.47
N ILE A 4 24.52 -28.17 9.98
CA ILE A 4 25.13 -26.96 10.58
C ILE A 4 24.55 -26.70 11.98
N PHE A 5 23.24 -26.80 12.13
CA PHE A 5 22.59 -26.64 13.43
C PHE A 5 23.10 -27.67 14.46
N ALA A 6 23.20 -28.95 14.08
CA ALA A 6 23.65 -30.01 14.94
C ALA A 6 25.11 -29.82 15.40
N GLU A 7 25.98 -29.39 14.50
CA GLU A 7 27.40 -29.10 14.79
C GLU A 7 27.53 -27.90 15.75
N ARG A 8 26.77 -26.82 15.51
CA ARG A 8 26.79 -25.64 16.35
C ARG A 8 26.19 -25.89 17.73
N LEU A 9 25.11 -26.68 17.81
CA LEU A 9 24.53 -27.09 19.07
C LEU A 9 25.54 -27.90 19.90
N LYS A 10 26.24 -28.85 19.27
CA LYS A 10 27.30 -29.63 19.92
C LYS A 10 28.39 -28.71 20.46
N LYS A 11 28.91 -27.82 19.63
CA LYS A 11 29.96 -26.86 19.98
C LYS A 11 29.55 -25.94 21.14
N ALA A 12 28.34 -25.44 21.13
CA ALA A 12 27.84 -24.58 22.22
C ALA A 12 27.65 -25.33 23.53
N MET A 13 27.19 -26.57 23.47
CA MET A 13 27.11 -27.47 24.65
C MET A 13 28.48 -27.80 25.23
N GLU A 14 29.49 -28.09 24.41
CA GLU A 14 30.87 -28.33 24.81
C GLU A 14 31.49 -27.11 25.49
N GLN A 15 31.30 -25.91 24.88
CA GLN A 15 31.78 -24.64 25.46
C GLN A 15 31.21 -24.34 26.85
N LYS A 16 29.95 -24.72 27.09
CA LYS A 16 29.27 -24.55 28.38
C LYS A 16 29.43 -25.78 29.31
N ASN A 17 30.16 -26.78 28.90
CA ASN A 17 30.32 -28.05 29.62
C ASN A 17 28.98 -28.67 30.06
N MET A 18 27.98 -28.61 29.17
CA MET A 18 26.61 -29.07 29.42
C MET A 18 26.35 -30.42 28.72
N LYS A 19 25.77 -31.37 29.44
CA LYS A 19 25.29 -32.64 28.90
C LYS A 19 23.82 -32.53 28.47
N GLN A 20 23.36 -33.47 27.64
CA GLN A 20 21.96 -33.54 27.21
C GLN A 20 20.95 -33.52 28.38
N ILE A 21 21.30 -34.16 29.46
CA ILE A 21 20.44 -34.23 30.65
C ILE A 21 20.29 -32.85 31.34
N ASP A 22 21.31 -32.02 31.26
CA ASP A 22 21.30 -30.69 31.87
C ASP A 22 20.38 -29.76 31.09
N LEU A 23 20.34 -29.83 29.76
CA LEU A 23 19.39 -29.10 28.93
C LEU A 23 17.95 -29.51 29.22
N VAL A 24 17.69 -30.81 29.40
CA VAL A 24 16.36 -31.34 29.71
C VAL A 24 15.88 -30.84 31.08
N LYS A 25 16.77 -30.84 32.09
CA LYS A 25 16.45 -30.31 33.44
C LYS A 25 16.11 -28.81 33.39
N LYS A 26 16.96 -28.01 32.74
CA LYS A 26 16.72 -26.58 32.61
C LYS A 26 15.45 -26.25 31.83
N ALA A 27 15.13 -27.05 30.81
CA ALA A 27 13.88 -26.93 30.08
C ALA A 27 12.67 -27.17 30.98
N ALA A 28 12.72 -28.19 31.81
CA ALA A 28 11.65 -28.52 32.77
C ALA A 28 11.48 -27.39 33.81
N GLU A 29 12.56 -26.78 34.31
CA GLU A 29 12.55 -25.65 35.22
C GLU A 29 11.90 -24.40 34.62
N GLN A 30 11.98 -24.23 33.30
CA GLN A 30 11.41 -23.10 32.56
C GLN A 30 10.06 -23.42 31.87
N GLY A 31 9.49 -24.60 32.15
CA GLY A 31 8.22 -25.02 31.55
C GLY A 31 8.28 -25.38 30.06
N VAL A 32 9.49 -25.54 29.49
CA VAL A 32 9.68 -25.87 28.08
C VAL A 32 9.62 -27.39 27.88
N LYS A 33 8.80 -27.87 26.95
CA LYS A 33 8.64 -29.30 26.64
C LYS A 33 9.80 -29.84 25.80
N LEU A 34 10.92 -30.17 26.44
CA LEU A 34 12.12 -30.72 25.78
C LEU A 34 12.52 -32.02 26.45
N GLY A 35 12.38 -33.14 25.74
CA GLY A 35 12.79 -34.49 26.23
C GLY A 35 14.17 -34.90 25.70
N LYS A 36 14.78 -35.93 26.34
CA LYS A 36 16.09 -36.47 25.95
C LYS A 36 16.12 -36.98 24.50
N SER A 37 15.05 -37.57 24.03
CA SER A 37 14.89 -37.99 22.63
C SER A 37 14.96 -36.85 21.63
N HIS A 38 14.34 -35.68 21.95
CA HIS A 38 14.39 -34.49 21.11
C HIS A 38 15.83 -33.96 21.01
N VAL A 39 16.52 -33.80 22.14
CA VAL A 39 17.91 -33.32 22.14
C VAL A 39 18.83 -34.27 21.33
N SER A 40 18.62 -35.59 21.45
CA SER A 40 19.38 -36.60 20.67
C SER A 40 19.13 -36.47 19.15
N GLN A 41 17.88 -36.21 18.75
CA GLN A 41 17.55 -36.01 17.34
C GLN A 41 18.14 -34.67 16.79
N TYR A 42 18.18 -33.64 17.59
CA TYR A 42 18.81 -32.36 17.25
C TYR A 42 20.32 -32.51 17.08
N LEU A 43 20.99 -33.19 17.99
CA LEU A 43 22.43 -33.45 17.92
C LEU A 43 22.85 -34.39 16.79
N SER A 44 21.94 -35.25 16.33
CA SER A 44 22.15 -36.10 15.16
C SER A 44 21.78 -35.47 13.83
N GLY A 45 21.26 -34.26 13.84
CA GLY A 45 20.79 -33.54 12.63
C GLY A 45 19.54 -34.14 11.99
N LYS A 46 18.82 -35.05 12.66
CA LYS A 46 17.60 -35.67 12.14
C LYS A 46 16.43 -34.70 12.09
N THR A 47 16.34 -33.76 13.02
CA THR A 47 15.30 -32.77 13.10
C THR A 47 15.88 -31.44 13.60
N THR A 48 15.19 -30.32 13.29
CA THR A 48 15.50 -29.01 13.85
C THR A 48 14.38 -28.58 14.81
N PRO A 49 14.69 -27.85 15.89
CA PRO A 49 13.70 -27.40 16.86
C PRO A 49 12.81 -26.29 16.28
N ARG A 50 11.57 -26.21 16.78
CA ARG A 50 10.69 -25.06 16.55
C ARG A 50 11.22 -23.82 17.26
N SER A 51 10.74 -22.64 16.86
CA SER A 51 11.24 -21.33 17.34
C SER A 51 11.31 -21.22 18.86
N GLU A 52 10.34 -21.73 19.59
CA GLU A 52 10.31 -21.70 21.05
C GLU A 52 11.48 -22.48 21.69
N ILE A 53 11.69 -23.72 21.24
CA ILE A 53 12.79 -24.58 21.73
C ILE A 53 14.14 -24.04 21.26
N LEU A 54 14.21 -23.46 20.07
CA LEU A 54 15.41 -22.87 19.52
C LEU A 54 15.87 -21.66 20.35
N ASN A 55 14.93 -20.77 20.70
CA ASN A 55 15.20 -19.63 21.57
C ASN A 55 15.63 -20.05 22.98
N PHE A 56 14.99 -21.06 23.54
CA PHE A 56 15.39 -21.67 24.81
C PHE A 56 16.83 -22.19 24.74
N LEU A 57 17.20 -22.94 23.71
CA LEU A 57 18.54 -23.49 23.53
C LEU A 57 19.58 -22.37 23.38
N ALA A 58 19.31 -21.36 22.58
CA ALA A 58 20.17 -20.21 22.35
C ALA A 58 20.43 -19.45 23.66
N THR A 59 19.38 -19.11 24.39
CA THR A 59 19.47 -18.43 25.69
C THR A 59 20.21 -19.26 26.74
N THR A 60 19.90 -20.55 26.83
CA THR A 60 20.52 -21.45 27.82
C THR A 60 22.01 -21.66 27.56
N LEU A 61 22.40 -21.71 26.29
CA LEU A 61 23.79 -21.91 25.87
C LEU A 61 24.55 -20.58 25.72
N GLY A 62 23.88 -19.42 25.80
CA GLY A 62 24.49 -18.09 25.69
C GLY A 62 25.02 -17.80 24.29
N VAL A 63 24.29 -18.21 23.26
CA VAL A 63 24.60 -17.98 21.84
C VAL A 63 23.43 -17.31 21.15
N GLU A 64 23.66 -16.67 20.02
CA GLU A 64 22.59 -16.06 19.25
C GLU A 64 21.78 -17.11 18.48
N THR A 65 20.47 -16.90 18.37
CA THR A 65 19.54 -17.81 17.69
C THR A 65 19.92 -18.00 16.22
N GLU A 66 20.32 -16.91 15.54
CA GLU A 66 20.70 -16.93 14.12
C GLU A 66 22.03 -17.68 13.91
N TRP A 67 22.97 -17.54 14.82
CA TRP A 67 24.19 -18.34 14.81
C TRP A 67 23.84 -19.82 14.96
N LEU A 68 22.99 -20.18 15.90
CA LEU A 68 22.61 -21.57 16.12
C LEU A 68 21.89 -22.19 14.91
N LYS A 69 21.08 -21.40 14.16
CA LYS A 69 20.45 -21.80 12.90
C LYS A 69 21.44 -22.01 11.75
N GLY A 70 22.61 -21.39 11.80
CA GLY A 70 23.56 -21.39 10.68
C GLY A 70 23.27 -20.33 9.62
N THR A 71 22.51 -19.28 9.97
CA THR A 71 22.16 -18.19 9.07
C THR A 71 23.09 -16.98 9.20
N ASP A 72 23.98 -16.96 10.17
CA ASP A 72 25.06 -15.98 10.28
C ASP A 72 26.16 -16.30 9.23
N VAL A 73 26.22 -15.48 8.23
CA VAL A 73 27.32 -15.53 7.25
C VAL A 73 28.50 -14.79 7.86
N SER A 74 29.51 -15.52 8.40
CA SER A 74 30.76 -14.87 8.80
C SER A 74 31.56 -14.46 7.55
N VAL A 75 32.27 -13.35 7.63
CA VAL A 75 33.12 -12.84 6.55
C VAL A 75 34.17 -13.88 6.09
N ASP A 76 34.56 -14.81 6.99
CA ASP A 76 35.51 -15.86 6.68
C ASP A 76 34.91 -17.00 5.82
N THR A 77 33.60 -17.23 5.89
CA THR A 77 32.93 -18.20 5.03
C THR A 77 32.80 -17.67 3.60
N LEU A 78 32.51 -16.36 3.44
CA LEU A 78 32.47 -15.69 2.13
C LEU A 78 33.84 -15.70 1.45
N LYS A 79 34.95 -15.54 2.19
CA LYS A 79 36.31 -15.61 1.65
C LYS A 79 36.71 -17.00 1.14
N LYS A 80 36.18 -18.05 1.74
CA LYS A 80 36.42 -19.41 1.27
C LYS A 80 35.68 -19.75 -0.02
N GLU A 81 34.40 -19.34 -0.11
CA GLU A 81 33.58 -19.59 -1.30
C GLU A 81 34.01 -18.74 -2.51
N THR A 82 34.51 -17.50 -2.27
CA THR A 82 35.05 -16.66 -3.37
C THR A 82 36.41 -17.12 -3.90
N ASN A 83 37.23 -17.76 -3.07
CA ASN A 83 38.50 -18.34 -3.53
C ASN A 83 38.29 -19.63 -4.36
N GLU A 84 37.26 -20.40 -4.09
CA GLU A 84 36.90 -21.57 -4.90
C GLU A 84 36.25 -21.17 -6.25
N ALA A 85 35.68 -19.98 -6.36
CA ALA A 85 35.08 -19.46 -7.59
C ALA A 85 36.06 -18.66 -8.50
N GLY A 86 37.34 -18.56 -8.16
CA GLY A 86 38.38 -17.95 -9.01
C GLY A 86 38.27 -16.45 -9.22
N ILE A 87 37.61 -15.71 -8.35
CA ILE A 87 37.50 -14.25 -8.40
C ILE A 87 38.61 -13.65 -7.55
N GLN A 88 39.67 -13.13 -8.19
CA GLN A 88 40.70 -12.34 -7.53
C GLN A 88 40.15 -10.94 -7.24
N MET A 89 39.86 -10.67 -5.98
CA MET A 89 39.65 -9.31 -5.47
C MET A 89 40.95 -8.84 -4.81
N GLU A 90 41.81 -8.21 -5.57
CA GLU A 90 42.91 -7.41 -5.01
C GLU A 90 42.38 -6.09 -4.50
N ASN A 91 42.64 -5.86 -3.20
CA ASN A 91 42.60 -4.55 -2.52
C ASN A 91 41.26 -3.84 -2.33
N MET A 92 40.39 -4.38 -1.45
CA MET A 92 39.53 -3.55 -0.61
C MET A 92 39.74 -3.91 0.87
N LYS A 93 40.60 -3.14 1.54
CA LYS A 93 40.66 -3.11 3.00
C LYS A 93 39.51 -2.26 3.50
N PHE A 94 38.44 -2.88 3.98
CA PHE A 94 37.48 -2.26 4.88
C PHE A 94 37.86 -2.60 6.31
N ASP A 95 38.67 -1.74 6.93
CA ASP A 95 38.92 -1.79 8.38
C ASP A 95 37.74 -1.17 9.13
N TYR A 96 36.80 -1.99 9.60
CA TYR A 96 35.85 -1.60 10.63
C TYR A 96 36.47 -1.86 12.02
N ASN A 97 37.37 -0.98 12.44
CA ASN A 97 37.87 -0.97 13.81
C ASN A 97 37.43 0.33 14.50
N TYR A 98 36.15 0.39 14.86
CA TYR A 98 35.54 1.57 15.52
C TYR A 98 36.02 1.78 16.97
N ASN A 99 36.66 0.77 17.59
CA ASN A 99 37.06 0.84 19.01
C ASN A 99 38.53 1.17 19.27
N ASN A 100 39.39 1.24 18.27
CA ASN A 100 40.81 1.55 18.46
C ASN A 100 41.21 3.00 18.10
N MET A 101 40.26 3.88 17.75
CA MET A 101 40.54 5.28 17.43
C MET A 101 40.55 6.21 18.64
N LYS A 102 40.39 5.73 19.89
CA LYS A 102 40.32 6.58 21.08
C LYS A 102 41.65 6.83 21.81
N GLU A 103 42.76 6.23 21.44
CA GLU A 103 43.97 6.34 22.24
C GLU A 103 45.22 6.97 21.58
N ASN A 104 45.27 7.30 20.31
CA ASN A 104 46.49 7.88 19.73
C ASN A 104 46.26 8.90 18.63
N THR A 105 45.55 9.99 18.89
CA THR A 105 45.78 11.28 18.17
C THR A 105 45.23 12.45 18.99
N ARG A 106 46.01 12.93 19.94
CA ARG A 106 45.95 14.33 20.39
C ARG A 106 46.84 15.15 19.47
N GLU A 107 46.40 15.38 18.25
CA GLU A 107 46.83 16.48 17.41
C GLU A 107 45.64 16.96 16.60
N THR A 108 45.21 18.18 16.93
CA THR A 108 44.27 19.07 16.20
C THR A 108 43.46 18.43 15.07
N VAL A 109 42.42 17.73 15.49
CA VAL A 109 41.29 17.47 14.55
C VAL A 109 40.53 18.80 14.50
N GLU A 110 40.67 19.59 13.45
CA GLU A 110 39.65 20.58 13.08
C GLU A 110 38.31 19.89 13.17
N GLU A 111 37.39 20.45 13.97
CA GLU A 111 36.01 19.91 14.04
C GLU A 111 35.47 19.77 12.64
N VAL A 112 35.41 18.53 12.14
CA VAL A 112 34.74 18.25 10.89
C VAL A 112 33.28 18.66 11.07
N GLN A 113 32.93 19.83 10.54
CA GLN A 113 31.55 20.29 10.53
C GLN A 113 30.71 19.25 9.81
N VAL A 114 30.02 18.41 10.56
CA VAL A 114 29.08 17.44 9.99
C VAL A 114 28.00 18.25 9.27
N ARG A 115 27.91 18.07 7.96
CA ARG A 115 26.89 18.73 7.16
C ARG A 115 25.49 18.37 7.71
N GLU A 116 24.71 19.38 8.06
CA GLU A 116 23.33 19.19 8.47
C GLU A 116 22.49 18.61 7.29
N PHE A 117 21.84 17.48 7.52
CA PHE A 117 20.92 16.91 6.55
C PHE A 117 19.61 17.71 6.53
N LYS A 118 19.34 18.41 5.43
CA LYS A 118 18.10 19.17 5.26
C LYS A 118 17.14 18.37 4.39
N LYS A 119 15.86 18.36 4.76
CA LYS A 119 14.80 17.80 3.90
C LYS A 119 14.69 18.59 2.60
N SER A 120 14.18 17.96 1.54
CA SER A 120 13.85 18.66 0.29
C SER A 120 12.84 19.79 0.55
N SER A 121 13.01 20.95 -0.09
CA SER A 121 12.07 22.06 0.01
C SER A 121 10.65 21.71 -0.47
N LYS A 122 10.50 20.75 -1.37
CA LYS A 122 9.19 20.23 -1.78
C LYS A 122 8.34 19.72 -0.61
N LEU A 123 8.98 19.23 0.46
CA LEU A 123 8.30 18.71 1.64
C LEU A 123 7.81 19.79 2.61
N ASN A 124 8.12 21.08 2.39
CA ASN A 124 7.72 22.13 3.29
C ASN A 124 6.19 22.34 3.31
N ASN A 125 5.54 22.10 2.18
CA ASN A 125 4.09 22.28 2.01
C ASN A 125 3.33 20.96 1.89
N VAL A 126 4.00 19.83 2.17
CA VAL A 126 3.36 18.53 2.25
C VAL A 126 3.03 18.26 3.71
N LEU A 127 1.76 18.47 4.06
CA LEU A 127 1.26 18.15 5.38
C LEU A 127 0.96 16.65 5.44
N TYR A 128 1.83 15.91 6.11
CA TYR A 128 1.67 14.47 6.28
C TYR A 128 1.15 14.12 7.68
N ASP A 129 0.10 14.82 8.11
CA ASP A 129 -0.55 14.54 9.38
C ASP A 129 -1.90 13.82 9.22
N VAL A 130 -1.97 12.84 8.30
CA VAL A 130 -3.07 11.86 8.30
C VAL A 130 -3.13 11.11 9.64
N ARG A 131 -2.09 11.23 10.45
CA ARG A 131 -1.94 10.52 11.72
C ARG A 131 -1.92 11.43 12.95
N GLY A 132 -1.70 12.67 12.88
CA GLY A 132 -1.73 13.73 13.90
C GLY A 132 -1.93 13.37 15.39
N PRO A 133 -2.13 14.34 16.26
CA PRO A 133 -2.21 14.16 17.71
C PRO A 133 -3.28 13.14 18.14
N VAL A 134 -4.36 12.98 17.37
CA VAL A 134 -5.44 12.03 17.67
C VAL A 134 -4.95 10.59 17.60
N VAL A 135 -4.08 10.26 16.65
CA VAL A 135 -3.54 8.89 16.51
C VAL A 135 -2.52 8.59 17.60
N GLU A 136 -1.71 9.57 18.00
CA GLU A 136 -0.78 9.44 19.11
C GLU A 136 -1.52 9.22 20.43
N GLU A 137 -2.61 9.96 20.67
CA GLU A 137 -3.46 9.78 21.84
C GLU A 137 -4.18 8.42 21.82
N ALA A 138 -4.70 8.00 20.67
CA ALA A 138 -5.28 6.67 20.52
C ALA A 138 -4.26 5.56 20.84
N ALA A 139 -3.03 5.68 20.35
CA ALA A 139 -1.97 4.73 20.64
C ALA A 139 -1.60 4.75 22.14
N ARG A 140 -1.56 5.92 22.77
CA ARG A 140 -1.32 6.06 24.22
C ARG A 140 -2.42 5.35 25.03
N MET A 141 -3.69 5.52 24.65
CA MET A 141 -4.83 4.85 25.28
C MET A 141 -4.77 3.33 25.11
N GLU A 142 -4.44 2.84 23.92
CA GLU A 142 -4.27 1.41 23.65
C GLU A 142 -3.14 0.80 24.48
N ASN A 143 -2.00 1.48 24.59
CA ASN A 143 -0.88 1.07 25.44
C ASN A 143 -1.24 1.05 26.93
N ALA A 144 -2.21 1.86 27.34
CA ALA A 144 -2.78 1.86 28.69
C ALA A 144 -3.87 0.81 28.91
N GLY A 145 -4.17 -0.03 27.90
CA GLY A 145 -5.16 -1.11 27.97
C GLY A 145 -6.59 -0.72 27.56
N THR A 146 -6.80 0.50 27.03
CA THR A 146 -8.10 0.93 26.53
C THR A 146 -8.31 0.43 25.10
N GLN A 147 -9.44 -0.20 24.83
CA GLN A 147 -9.80 -0.57 23.45
C GLN A 147 -10.29 0.66 22.69
N VAL A 148 -9.60 1.04 21.61
CA VAL A 148 -9.97 2.16 20.74
C VAL A 148 -10.57 1.64 19.44
N LEU A 149 -11.82 2.03 19.15
CA LEU A 149 -12.48 1.73 17.87
C LEU A 149 -12.03 2.74 16.80
N LYS A 150 -11.24 2.26 15.83
CA LYS A 150 -10.67 3.10 14.76
C LYS A 150 -11.63 3.21 13.59
N LEU A 151 -12.31 4.35 13.45
CA LEU A 151 -13.26 4.62 12.37
C LEU A 151 -12.70 5.61 11.31
N ASN A 152 -11.45 6.03 11.45
CA ASN A 152 -10.79 7.05 10.65
C ASN A 152 -10.19 6.56 9.33
N ILE A 153 -10.15 5.25 9.09
CA ILE A 153 -9.61 4.66 7.87
C ILE A 153 -10.62 3.69 7.28
N GLY A 154 -10.95 3.88 5.99
CA GLY A 154 -11.81 2.98 5.23
C GLY A 154 -11.13 1.64 4.95
N ASN A 155 -11.00 0.80 5.99
CA ASN A 155 -10.43 -0.54 5.91
C ASN A 155 -11.50 -1.58 6.26
N PRO A 156 -12.04 -2.33 5.28
CA PRO A 156 -13.14 -3.28 5.52
C PRO A 156 -12.79 -4.46 6.43
N ALA A 157 -11.54 -4.92 6.38
CA ALA A 157 -11.12 -6.16 7.06
C ALA A 157 -11.36 -6.18 8.59
N PRO A 158 -11.01 -5.14 9.38
CA PRO A 158 -11.27 -5.13 10.82
C PRO A 158 -12.76 -5.13 11.18
N PHE A 159 -13.65 -4.83 10.23
CA PHE A 159 -15.10 -4.71 10.43
C PHE A 159 -15.87 -5.92 9.91
N GLY A 160 -15.19 -7.06 9.73
CA GLY A 160 -15.79 -8.35 9.38
C GLY A 160 -15.98 -8.60 7.89
N PHE A 161 -15.43 -7.75 7.03
CA PHE A 161 -15.40 -8.01 5.59
C PHE A 161 -14.06 -8.62 5.18
N ARG A 162 -14.13 -9.71 4.45
CA ARG A 162 -12.96 -10.44 3.97
C ARG A 162 -12.88 -10.38 2.46
N THR A 163 -11.67 -10.51 1.93
CA THR A 163 -11.50 -10.89 0.52
C THR A 163 -12.28 -12.17 0.26
N PRO A 164 -13.06 -12.27 -0.84
CA PRO A 164 -13.82 -13.47 -1.17
C PRO A 164 -12.97 -14.74 -1.14
N ASP A 165 -13.56 -15.84 -0.65
CA ASP A 165 -12.83 -17.10 -0.49
C ASP A 165 -12.38 -17.67 -1.84
N GLU A 166 -13.11 -17.42 -2.92
CA GLU A 166 -12.77 -17.77 -4.29
C GLU A 166 -11.45 -17.12 -4.72
N VAL A 167 -11.25 -15.84 -4.39
CA VAL A 167 -10.01 -15.11 -4.67
C VAL A 167 -8.85 -15.73 -3.89
N ILE A 168 -9.05 -16.08 -2.62
CA ILE A 168 -8.03 -16.71 -1.78
C ILE A 168 -7.67 -18.09 -2.33
N TYR A 169 -8.68 -18.85 -2.76
CA TYR A 169 -8.47 -20.18 -3.34
C TYR A 169 -7.68 -20.10 -4.64
N ASP A 170 -8.10 -19.27 -5.60
CA ASP A 170 -7.41 -19.09 -6.89
C ASP A 170 -5.98 -18.63 -6.68
N MET A 171 -5.78 -17.64 -5.80
CA MET A 171 -4.46 -17.14 -5.45
C MET A 171 -3.52 -18.26 -4.97
N ARG A 172 -4.00 -19.18 -4.13
CA ARG A 172 -3.19 -20.30 -3.63
C ARG A 172 -2.77 -21.26 -4.75
N GLN A 173 -3.61 -21.42 -5.78
CA GLN A 173 -3.27 -22.24 -6.96
C GLN A 173 -2.23 -21.54 -7.86
N GLN A 174 -2.24 -20.21 -7.91
CA GLN A 174 -1.40 -19.40 -8.80
C GLN A 174 -0.05 -18.97 -8.18
N LEU A 175 0.27 -19.35 -6.93
CA LEU A 175 1.47 -18.85 -6.24
C LEU A 175 2.78 -19.13 -6.98
N THR A 176 2.90 -20.29 -7.62
CA THR A 176 4.09 -20.65 -8.39
C THR A 176 4.29 -19.80 -9.65
N GLU A 177 3.21 -19.24 -10.18
CA GLU A 177 3.24 -18.35 -11.34
C GLU A 177 3.59 -16.89 -10.97
N CYS A 178 3.73 -16.63 -9.66
CA CYS A 178 3.98 -15.28 -9.13
C CYS A 178 5.44 -14.99 -8.77
N GLU A 179 6.36 -15.92 -9.03
CA GLU A 179 7.77 -15.81 -8.60
C GLU A 179 8.56 -14.78 -9.41
N GLY A 180 8.15 -14.51 -10.65
CA GLY A 180 8.84 -13.59 -11.57
C GLY A 180 8.15 -12.25 -11.74
N TYR A 181 8.87 -11.32 -12.40
CA TYR A 181 8.25 -10.06 -12.83
C TYR A 181 7.16 -10.31 -13.88
N SER A 182 6.06 -9.59 -13.74
CA SER A 182 5.05 -9.50 -14.79
C SER A 182 5.34 -8.35 -15.76
N PRO A 183 4.67 -8.28 -16.93
CA PRO A 183 4.76 -7.10 -17.80
C PRO A 183 4.40 -5.82 -17.05
N ALA A 184 5.13 -4.72 -17.30
CA ALA A 184 4.93 -3.45 -16.59
C ALA A 184 3.50 -2.87 -16.71
N LYS A 185 2.83 -3.09 -17.86
CA LYS A 185 1.40 -2.75 -18.03
C LYS A 185 0.47 -3.62 -17.18
N GLY A 186 0.92 -4.74 -16.69
CA GLY A 186 0.15 -5.77 -16.04
C GLY A 186 -0.10 -6.99 -16.92
N LEU A 187 -0.45 -8.09 -16.29
CA LEU A 187 -0.80 -9.35 -16.94
C LEU A 187 -1.93 -9.15 -17.96
N PHE A 188 -1.84 -9.83 -19.09
CA PHE A 188 -2.89 -9.79 -20.11
C PHE A 188 -4.26 -10.20 -19.54
N SER A 189 -4.30 -11.26 -18.72
CA SER A 189 -5.52 -11.74 -18.05
C SER A 189 -6.15 -10.68 -17.15
N ALA A 190 -5.33 -9.97 -16.35
CA ALA A 190 -5.79 -8.90 -15.48
C ALA A 190 -6.35 -7.71 -16.28
N ARG A 191 -5.60 -7.22 -17.28
CA ARG A 191 -6.08 -6.13 -18.14
C ARG A 191 -7.35 -6.50 -18.92
N LYS A 192 -7.47 -7.76 -19.36
CA LYS A 192 -8.69 -8.25 -20.01
C LYS A 192 -9.88 -8.27 -19.05
N ALA A 193 -9.70 -8.73 -17.81
CA ALA A 193 -10.76 -8.71 -16.80
C ALA A 193 -11.19 -7.28 -16.47
N ILE A 194 -10.23 -6.35 -16.33
CA ILE A 194 -10.50 -4.93 -16.11
C ILE A 194 -11.25 -4.32 -17.30
N MET A 195 -10.85 -4.63 -18.53
CA MET A 195 -11.55 -4.16 -19.74
C MET A 195 -13.00 -4.61 -19.75
N GLN A 196 -13.25 -5.90 -19.48
CA GLN A 196 -14.61 -6.44 -19.40
C GLN A 196 -15.43 -5.77 -18.30
N TYR A 197 -14.83 -5.55 -17.14
CA TYR A 197 -15.46 -4.83 -16.04
C TYR A 197 -15.78 -3.37 -16.38
N ALA A 198 -14.86 -2.65 -17.05
CA ALA A 198 -15.09 -1.30 -17.55
C ALA A 198 -16.25 -1.24 -18.55
N GLN A 199 -16.39 -2.25 -19.41
CA GLN A 199 -17.53 -2.37 -20.34
C GLN A 199 -18.87 -2.57 -19.59
N LEU A 200 -18.88 -3.39 -18.53
CA LEU A 200 -20.05 -3.54 -17.65
C LEU A 200 -20.44 -2.22 -16.98
N LYS A 201 -19.46 -1.38 -16.67
CA LYS A 201 -19.66 -0.01 -16.14
C LYS A 201 -19.99 1.01 -17.24
N LYS A 202 -20.20 0.58 -18.47
CA LYS A 202 -20.57 1.43 -19.61
C LYS A 202 -19.51 2.47 -19.98
N LEU A 203 -18.24 2.26 -19.63
CA LEU A 203 -17.15 3.11 -20.08
C LEU A 203 -16.98 2.91 -21.61
N PRO A 204 -17.04 4.00 -22.42
CA PRO A 204 -17.06 3.87 -23.86
C PRO A 204 -15.69 3.51 -24.42
N ASN A 205 -15.66 2.61 -25.42
CA ASN A 205 -14.49 2.32 -26.25
C ASN A 205 -13.20 2.00 -25.50
N VAL A 206 -13.31 1.31 -24.35
CA VAL A 206 -12.12 0.87 -23.59
C VAL A 206 -11.55 -0.37 -24.26
N SER A 207 -10.30 -0.27 -24.72
CA SER A 207 -9.50 -1.37 -25.21
C SER A 207 -8.50 -1.86 -24.17
N ILE A 208 -7.96 -3.05 -24.36
CA ILE A 208 -6.94 -3.61 -23.46
C ILE A 208 -5.65 -2.75 -23.41
N GLU A 209 -5.38 -2.00 -24.49
CA GLU A 209 -4.21 -1.12 -24.57
C GLU A 209 -4.37 0.19 -23.77
N ASP A 210 -5.62 0.54 -23.42
CA ASP A 210 -5.96 1.72 -22.63
C ASP A 210 -5.91 1.46 -21.12
N ILE A 211 -5.38 0.30 -20.71
CA ILE A 211 -5.40 -0.17 -19.32
C ILE A 211 -4.00 -0.52 -18.87
N TYR A 212 -3.65 -0.12 -17.66
CA TYR A 212 -2.56 -0.73 -16.92
C TYR A 212 -2.87 -0.87 -15.42
N THR A 213 -2.16 -1.80 -14.76
CA THR A 213 -2.30 -2.07 -13.33
C THR A 213 -1.21 -1.37 -12.53
N GLY A 214 -1.54 -0.92 -11.32
CA GLY A 214 -0.64 -0.27 -10.39
C GLY A 214 -0.74 -0.85 -8.98
N ASN A 215 0.19 -0.47 -8.12
CA ASN A 215 0.26 -0.87 -6.73
C ASN A 215 -0.76 -0.11 -5.86
N GLY A 216 -2.05 -0.33 -6.15
CA GLY A 216 -3.17 0.39 -5.58
C GLY A 216 -3.37 1.78 -6.20
N VAL A 217 -4.51 2.39 -5.89
CA VAL A 217 -4.90 3.72 -6.40
C VAL A 217 -3.89 4.79 -6.00
N SER A 218 -3.27 4.68 -4.83
CA SER A 218 -2.31 5.70 -4.36
C SER A 218 -1.08 5.84 -5.26
N GLU A 219 -0.56 4.75 -5.82
CA GLU A 219 0.51 4.83 -6.82
C GLU A 219 0.01 5.50 -8.10
N LEU A 220 -1.17 5.10 -8.59
CA LEU A 220 -1.74 5.65 -9.80
C LEU A 220 -1.95 7.17 -9.71
N ILE A 221 -2.39 7.69 -8.56
CA ILE A 221 -2.49 9.13 -8.29
C ILE A 221 -1.11 9.79 -8.42
N ASN A 222 -0.10 9.24 -7.77
CA ASN A 222 1.26 9.79 -7.84
C ASN A 222 1.82 9.78 -9.28
N LEU A 223 1.57 8.72 -10.02
CA LEU A 223 1.98 8.61 -11.43
C LEU A 223 1.25 9.63 -12.33
N CYS A 224 -0.06 9.84 -12.12
CA CYS A 224 -0.82 10.87 -12.84
C CYS A 224 -0.22 12.25 -12.61
N MET A 225 -0.01 12.65 -11.36
CA MET A 225 0.55 13.95 -11.02
C MET A 225 1.93 14.14 -11.62
N SER A 226 2.80 13.12 -11.48
CA SER A 226 4.18 13.18 -12.01
C SER A 226 4.24 13.19 -13.53
N ALA A 227 3.23 12.65 -14.22
CA ALA A 227 3.17 12.60 -15.68
C ALA A 227 2.52 13.84 -16.31
N LEU A 228 1.69 14.57 -15.54
CA LEU A 228 0.90 15.70 -16.04
C LEU A 228 1.47 17.07 -15.67
N LEU A 229 2.08 17.19 -14.46
CA LEU A 229 2.38 18.49 -13.87
C LEU A 229 3.85 18.84 -14.00
N ASP A 230 4.10 20.03 -14.51
CA ASP A 230 5.38 20.73 -14.44
C ASP A 230 5.35 21.81 -13.34
N ASN A 231 6.51 22.41 -13.04
CA ASN A 231 6.57 23.50 -12.07
C ASN A 231 5.73 24.70 -12.54
N GLY A 232 4.77 25.07 -11.70
CA GLY A 232 3.87 26.19 -11.95
C GLY A 232 2.53 25.83 -12.58
N ASP A 233 2.35 24.59 -13.01
CA ASP A 233 1.05 24.08 -13.43
C ASP A 233 0.09 23.99 -12.24
N GLU A 234 -1.19 24.19 -12.50
CA GLU A 234 -2.25 24.11 -11.51
C GLU A 234 -3.18 22.93 -11.82
N ILE A 235 -3.66 22.28 -10.75
CA ILE A 235 -4.66 21.23 -10.82
C ILE A 235 -5.77 21.53 -9.83
N LEU A 236 -7.04 21.47 -10.28
CA LEU A 236 -8.19 21.63 -9.42
C LEU A 236 -8.46 20.35 -8.64
N ILE A 237 -8.64 20.47 -7.33
CA ILE A 237 -8.88 19.35 -6.40
C ILE A 237 -10.09 19.71 -5.54
N PRO A 238 -11.02 18.77 -5.23
CA PRO A 238 -12.16 19.09 -4.38
C PRO A 238 -11.74 19.47 -2.96
N SER A 239 -12.53 20.26 -2.27
CA SER A 239 -12.36 20.54 -0.83
C SER A 239 -13.70 20.37 -0.13
N PRO A 240 -13.81 19.40 0.81
CA PRO A 240 -12.76 18.52 1.33
C PRO A 240 -12.35 17.41 0.37
N ASP A 241 -11.08 16.93 0.50
CA ASP A 241 -10.51 15.86 -0.30
C ASP A 241 -9.82 14.78 0.56
N TYR A 242 -9.38 13.73 -0.09
CA TYR A 242 -8.40 12.83 0.47
C TYR A 242 -7.00 13.45 0.32
N PRO A 243 -6.27 13.76 1.44
CA PRO A 243 -5.06 14.59 1.42
C PRO A 243 -3.93 14.12 0.50
N LEU A 244 -3.98 12.85 0.04
CA LEU A 244 -3.01 12.31 -0.89
C LEU A 244 -2.97 13.09 -2.21
N TRP A 245 -4.11 13.60 -2.70
CA TRP A 245 -4.20 14.35 -3.94
C TRP A 245 -3.36 15.62 -3.89
N THR A 246 -3.56 16.43 -2.86
CA THR A 246 -2.78 17.64 -2.62
C THR A 246 -1.29 17.36 -2.43
N ALA A 247 -0.96 16.32 -1.68
CA ALA A 247 0.43 15.92 -1.46
C ALA A 247 1.12 15.51 -2.76
N CYS A 248 0.49 14.66 -3.58
CA CYS A 248 1.05 14.21 -4.86
C CYS A 248 1.21 15.34 -5.86
N ALA A 249 0.25 16.28 -5.95
CA ALA A 249 0.37 17.47 -6.80
C ALA A 249 1.56 18.33 -6.41
N THR A 250 1.74 18.59 -5.12
CA THR A 250 2.87 19.36 -4.58
C THR A 250 4.21 18.66 -4.82
N LEU A 251 4.28 17.36 -4.60
CA LEU A 251 5.51 16.56 -4.81
C LEU A 251 5.90 16.49 -6.29
N ALA A 252 4.93 16.50 -7.19
CA ALA A 252 5.16 16.58 -8.63
C ALA A 252 5.67 17.96 -9.11
N GLY A 253 5.59 18.98 -8.24
CA GLY A 253 6.01 20.37 -8.56
C GLY A 253 4.87 21.26 -9.02
N GLY A 254 3.65 20.72 -9.13
CA GLY A 254 2.44 21.48 -9.43
C GLY A 254 1.84 22.16 -8.19
N LYS A 255 0.81 22.93 -8.41
CA LYS A 255 0.04 23.62 -7.37
C LYS A 255 -1.37 23.06 -7.30
N ALA A 256 -1.74 22.54 -6.13
CA ALA A 256 -3.13 22.20 -5.83
C ALA A 256 -3.96 23.47 -5.64
N VAL A 257 -5.05 23.59 -6.38
CA VAL A 257 -6.04 24.66 -6.27
C VAL A 257 -7.36 24.02 -5.90
N HIS A 258 -7.81 24.23 -4.67
CA HIS A 258 -9.00 23.56 -4.15
C HIS A 258 -10.27 24.29 -4.61
N TYR A 259 -11.22 23.57 -5.23
CA TYR A 259 -12.57 24.04 -5.45
C TYR A 259 -13.49 23.59 -4.31
N ILE A 260 -14.49 24.39 -4.01
CA ILE A 260 -15.39 24.15 -2.87
C ILE A 260 -16.41 23.07 -3.25
N CYS A 261 -16.57 22.07 -2.36
CA CYS A 261 -17.76 21.25 -2.29
C CYS A 261 -18.61 21.80 -1.13
N ASP A 262 -19.77 22.37 -1.44
CA ASP A 262 -20.54 23.16 -0.48
C ASP A 262 -21.35 22.25 0.46
N GLU A 263 -21.07 22.33 1.76
CA GLU A 263 -21.78 21.58 2.79
C GLU A 263 -23.30 21.88 2.78
N GLN A 264 -23.68 23.12 2.49
CA GLN A 264 -25.07 23.53 2.44
C GLN A 264 -25.80 23.06 1.16
N ALA A 265 -25.04 22.66 0.15
CA ALA A 265 -25.49 22.03 -1.09
C ALA A 265 -25.14 20.56 -1.16
N GLU A 266 -25.26 19.82 -0.04
CA GLU A 266 -25.03 18.38 0.04
C GLU A 266 -23.63 17.93 -0.45
N TRP A 267 -22.62 18.80 -0.25
CA TRP A 267 -21.25 18.60 -0.68
C TRP A 267 -21.06 18.52 -2.21
N TYR A 268 -21.99 19.04 -2.99
CA TYR A 268 -21.79 19.18 -4.43
C TYR A 268 -20.74 20.25 -4.77
N PRO A 269 -20.02 20.09 -5.89
CA PRO A 269 -19.06 21.09 -6.35
C PRO A 269 -19.73 22.45 -6.65
N ASP A 270 -19.19 23.54 -6.10
CA ASP A 270 -19.56 24.90 -6.48
C ASP A 270 -18.99 25.19 -7.88
N MET A 271 -19.89 25.17 -8.87
CA MET A 271 -19.52 25.36 -10.28
C MET A 271 -19.01 26.77 -10.57
N ASP A 272 -19.50 27.78 -9.85
CA ASP A 272 -19.02 29.16 -9.99
C ASP A 272 -17.63 29.33 -9.40
N ASP A 273 -17.34 28.61 -8.30
CA ASP A 273 -16.00 28.57 -7.72
C ASP A 273 -15.01 27.87 -8.65
N ILE A 274 -15.40 26.77 -9.27
CA ILE A 274 -14.59 26.08 -10.29
C ILE A 274 -14.29 27.05 -11.44
N ARG A 275 -15.29 27.69 -12.01
CA ARG A 275 -15.12 28.65 -13.14
C ARG A 275 -14.17 29.80 -12.78
N ARG A 276 -14.27 30.33 -11.56
CA ARG A 276 -13.40 31.43 -11.08
C ARG A 276 -11.93 30.97 -10.92
N LYS A 277 -11.68 29.72 -10.62
CA LYS A 277 -10.35 29.21 -10.33
C LYS A 277 -9.59 28.72 -11.55
N ILE A 278 -10.30 28.44 -12.65
CA ILE A 278 -9.68 28.05 -13.91
C ILE A 278 -8.89 29.23 -14.50
N ASN A 279 -7.66 28.98 -14.93
CA ASN A 279 -6.81 29.94 -15.60
C ASN A 279 -5.84 29.22 -16.57
N SER A 280 -4.99 29.96 -17.27
CA SER A 280 -4.06 29.41 -18.29
C SER A 280 -3.05 28.39 -17.78
N ARG A 281 -2.87 28.24 -16.46
CA ARG A 281 -1.99 27.24 -15.85
C ARG A 281 -2.77 25.99 -15.40
N THR A 282 -4.10 26.04 -15.42
CA THR A 282 -4.93 24.90 -15.02
C THR A 282 -4.87 23.82 -16.08
N LYS A 283 -4.26 22.69 -15.76
CA LYS A 283 -4.13 21.55 -16.68
C LYS A 283 -5.22 20.51 -16.52
N ALA A 284 -5.66 20.28 -15.30
CA ALA A 284 -6.58 19.18 -15.00
C ALA A 284 -7.49 19.51 -13.81
N ILE A 285 -8.55 18.73 -13.70
CA ILE A 285 -9.43 18.67 -12.54
C ILE A 285 -9.52 17.26 -12.01
N VAL A 286 -9.45 17.11 -10.68
CA VAL A 286 -9.70 15.86 -9.96
C VAL A 286 -11.15 15.79 -9.58
N ILE A 287 -11.78 14.65 -9.84
CA ILE A 287 -13.14 14.31 -9.42
C ILE A 287 -13.07 13.04 -8.60
N ILE A 288 -13.61 13.08 -7.39
CA ILE A 288 -13.68 11.92 -6.50
C ILE A 288 -15.16 11.58 -6.33
N ASN A 289 -15.62 10.53 -6.98
CA ASN A 289 -17.05 10.18 -7.00
C ASN A 289 -17.27 8.66 -6.83
N PRO A 290 -17.88 8.21 -5.74
CA PRO A 290 -18.31 8.94 -4.54
C PRO A 290 -17.15 9.62 -3.80
N ASN A 291 -17.43 10.79 -3.20
CA ASN A 291 -16.39 11.60 -2.59
C ASN A 291 -15.87 11.00 -1.27
N ASN A 292 -14.58 11.08 -1.08
CA ASN A 292 -13.91 10.86 0.19
C ASN A 292 -13.32 12.22 0.67
N PRO A 293 -13.81 12.81 1.79
CA PRO A 293 -14.44 12.10 2.92
C PRO A 293 -15.96 12.19 3.05
N THR A 294 -16.66 12.99 2.23
CA THR A 294 -18.07 13.36 2.49
C THR A 294 -19.06 12.22 2.23
N GLY A 295 -18.75 11.31 1.30
CA GLY A 295 -19.67 10.28 0.84
C GLY A 295 -20.69 10.78 -0.18
N ALA A 296 -20.65 12.05 -0.60
CA ALA A 296 -21.51 12.59 -1.63
C ALA A 296 -21.33 11.87 -2.96
N VAL A 297 -22.43 11.64 -3.66
CA VAL A 297 -22.48 11.00 -4.99
C VAL A 297 -23.05 12.02 -5.97
N MET A 298 -22.29 12.36 -7.00
CA MET A 298 -22.76 13.26 -8.05
C MET A 298 -23.77 12.56 -8.94
N GLU A 299 -24.88 13.23 -9.20
CA GLU A 299 -25.89 12.80 -10.13
C GLU A 299 -25.45 13.08 -11.58
N ARG A 300 -26.18 12.53 -12.54
CA ARG A 300 -25.88 12.74 -13.96
C ARG A 300 -25.93 14.22 -14.35
N SER A 301 -26.90 14.98 -13.83
CA SER A 301 -27.05 16.41 -14.10
C SER A 301 -25.84 17.23 -13.68
N ASP A 302 -25.26 16.91 -12.50
CA ASP A 302 -24.07 17.60 -11.99
C ASP A 302 -22.84 17.29 -12.84
N LEU A 303 -22.73 16.03 -13.28
CA LEU A 303 -21.68 15.60 -14.18
C LEU A 303 -21.81 16.27 -15.56
N GLU A 304 -23.01 16.51 -16.08
CA GLU A 304 -23.25 17.22 -17.33
C GLU A 304 -22.77 18.67 -17.26
N GLU A 305 -23.05 19.40 -16.17
CA GLU A 305 -22.55 20.75 -15.96
C GLU A 305 -21.01 20.79 -15.83
N LEU A 306 -20.42 19.83 -15.10
CA LEU A 306 -18.96 19.69 -15.02
C LEU A 306 -18.33 19.44 -16.40
N VAL A 307 -18.92 18.58 -17.21
CA VAL A 307 -18.45 18.27 -18.57
C VAL A 307 -18.40 19.52 -19.42
N ASP A 308 -19.45 20.36 -19.37
CA ASP A 308 -19.49 21.63 -20.13
C ASP A 308 -18.30 22.53 -19.75
N VAL A 309 -18.01 22.68 -18.46
CA VAL A 309 -16.90 23.51 -17.99
C VAL A 309 -15.56 22.90 -18.40
N ILE A 310 -15.38 21.60 -18.27
CA ILE A 310 -14.15 20.86 -18.61
C ILE A 310 -13.85 20.98 -20.10
N VAL A 311 -14.86 20.77 -20.95
CA VAL A 311 -14.71 20.82 -22.40
C VAL A 311 -14.43 22.25 -22.87
N ALA A 312 -15.14 23.22 -22.32
CA ALA A 312 -14.94 24.65 -22.66
C ALA A 312 -13.53 25.15 -22.34
N ASN A 313 -12.87 24.58 -21.36
CA ASN A 313 -11.53 24.99 -20.90
C ASN A 313 -10.43 23.99 -21.28
N ASP A 314 -10.73 22.96 -22.08
CA ASP A 314 -9.81 21.91 -22.54
C ASP A 314 -9.00 21.25 -21.41
N LEU A 315 -9.67 20.95 -20.29
CA LEU A 315 -9.02 20.32 -19.14
C LEU A 315 -8.94 18.80 -19.28
N TYR A 316 -7.86 18.22 -18.76
CA TYR A 316 -7.85 16.79 -18.43
C TYR A 316 -8.66 16.53 -17.16
N VAL A 317 -9.20 15.33 -17.06
CA VAL A 317 -9.89 14.84 -15.86
C VAL A 317 -9.16 13.65 -15.28
N ILE A 318 -9.00 13.64 -13.98
CA ILE A 318 -8.59 12.45 -13.22
C ILE A 318 -9.78 12.10 -12.34
N THR A 319 -10.46 10.99 -12.63
CA THR A 319 -11.58 10.54 -11.81
C THR A 319 -11.17 9.37 -10.92
N ASP A 320 -11.35 9.53 -9.59
CA ASP A 320 -11.18 8.49 -8.59
C ASP A 320 -12.54 7.89 -8.26
N GLU A 321 -12.76 6.68 -8.71
CA GLU A 321 -14.04 5.98 -8.54
C GLU A 321 -13.90 4.72 -7.67
N ILE A 322 -12.94 4.74 -6.73
CA ILE A 322 -12.64 3.58 -5.84
C ILE A 322 -13.85 3.14 -5.00
N TYR A 323 -14.81 4.05 -4.76
CA TYR A 323 -16.03 3.79 -4.01
C TYR A 323 -17.27 3.53 -4.87
N SER A 324 -17.14 3.45 -6.20
CA SER A 324 -18.27 3.31 -7.13
C SER A 324 -19.22 2.13 -6.84
N GLU A 325 -18.70 1.02 -6.28
CA GLU A 325 -19.51 -0.15 -5.91
C GLU A 325 -20.24 0.02 -4.56
N LEU A 326 -19.86 1.01 -3.76
CA LEU A 326 -20.47 1.30 -2.46
C LEU A 326 -21.46 2.46 -2.53
N THR A 327 -22.11 2.65 -3.68
CA THR A 327 -23.17 3.62 -3.90
C THR A 327 -24.52 3.04 -3.51
N TYR A 328 -25.34 3.83 -2.80
CA TYR A 328 -26.61 3.38 -2.21
C TYR A 328 -27.84 4.01 -2.85
N THR A 329 -27.66 4.87 -3.87
CA THR A 329 -28.73 5.49 -4.64
C THR A 329 -29.40 4.49 -5.57
N GLU A 330 -30.69 4.71 -5.93
CA GLU A 330 -31.43 3.85 -6.86
C GLU A 330 -30.83 3.85 -8.27
N GLU A 331 -30.34 4.99 -8.73
CA GLU A 331 -29.70 5.13 -10.05
C GLU A 331 -28.30 4.50 -10.10
N GLY A 332 -27.68 4.28 -8.93
CA GLY A 332 -26.32 3.80 -8.83
C GLY A 332 -25.29 4.86 -9.24
N HIS A 333 -24.06 4.43 -9.35
CA HIS A 333 -22.93 5.29 -9.72
C HIS A 333 -22.90 5.57 -11.23
N VAL A 334 -22.74 6.85 -11.59
CA VAL A 334 -22.46 7.30 -12.96
C VAL A 334 -21.02 7.78 -13.05
N SER A 335 -20.25 7.23 -13.99
CA SER A 335 -18.88 7.67 -14.23
C SER A 335 -18.84 8.87 -15.16
N ILE A 336 -18.06 9.90 -14.81
CA ILE A 336 -17.81 11.02 -15.72
C ILE A 336 -17.08 10.56 -17.00
N ALA A 337 -16.26 9.50 -16.91
CA ALA A 337 -15.59 8.91 -18.07
C ALA A 337 -16.57 8.33 -19.11
N ALA A 338 -17.83 8.06 -18.72
CA ALA A 338 -18.89 7.60 -19.61
C ALA A 338 -19.68 8.74 -20.27
N MET A 339 -19.45 9.99 -19.87
CA MET A 339 -20.15 11.15 -20.43
C MET A 339 -19.63 11.49 -21.82
N PRO A 340 -20.47 12.07 -22.70
CA PRO A 340 -20.04 12.48 -24.04
C PRO A 340 -18.83 13.42 -24.00
N GLY A 341 -17.85 13.21 -24.89
CA GLY A 341 -16.63 14.04 -24.99
C GLY A 341 -15.57 13.81 -23.93
N MET A 342 -15.83 12.92 -22.95
CA MET A 342 -14.89 12.72 -21.82
C MET A 342 -13.87 11.60 -22.06
N ARG A 343 -14.12 10.68 -22.97
CA ARG A 343 -13.26 9.50 -23.20
C ARG A 343 -11.79 9.85 -23.46
N ASP A 344 -11.53 10.87 -24.27
CA ASP A 344 -10.19 11.21 -24.74
C ASP A 344 -9.43 12.18 -23.82
N ARG A 345 -10.07 12.61 -22.72
CA ARG A 345 -9.49 13.53 -21.74
C ARG A 345 -9.55 13.02 -20.30
N THR A 346 -10.11 11.84 -20.05
CA THR A 346 -10.28 11.30 -18.70
C THR A 346 -9.32 10.17 -18.41
N ILE A 347 -8.62 10.28 -17.29
CA ILE A 347 -7.90 9.18 -16.65
C ILE A 347 -8.81 8.63 -15.55
N TYR A 348 -9.40 7.48 -15.82
CA TYR A 348 -10.22 6.76 -14.86
C TYR A 348 -9.32 5.92 -13.96
N ILE A 349 -9.44 6.11 -12.66
CA ILE A 349 -8.69 5.35 -11.65
C ILE A 349 -9.67 4.59 -10.77
N ASN A 350 -9.41 3.31 -10.57
CA ASN A 350 -10.18 2.46 -9.67
C ASN A 350 -9.32 1.31 -9.14
N GLY A 351 -9.88 0.47 -8.29
CA GLY A 351 -9.20 -0.68 -7.70
C GLY A 351 -10.14 -1.51 -6.84
N LEU A 352 -9.61 -2.59 -6.27
CA LEU A 352 -10.39 -3.59 -5.54
C LEU A 352 -10.35 -3.40 -4.02
N SER A 353 -9.62 -2.40 -3.56
CA SER A 353 -9.39 -2.16 -2.12
C SER A 353 -10.69 -2.04 -1.34
N LYS A 354 -11.70 -1.33 -1.89
CA LYS A 354 -12.95 -1.01 -1.19
C LYS A 354 -14.08 -1.96 -1.59
N SER A 355 -14.23 -2.18 -2.89
CA SER A 355 -15.31 -3.02 -3.44
C SER A 355 -15.19 -4.50 -3.06
N HIS A 356 -13.97 -5.04 -2.93
CA HIS A 356 -13.72 -6.47 -2.69
C HIS A 356 -12.99 -6.75 -1.36
N ALA A 357 -12.96 -5.76 -0.43
CA ALA A 357 -12.21 -5.85 0.83
C ALA A 357 -10.72 -6.22 0.66
N MET A 358 -10.08 -5.71 -0.41
CA MET A 358 -8.72 -6.06 -0.82
C MET A 358 -7.71 -4.93 -0.55
N THR A 359 -7.84 -4.20 0.56
CA THR A 359 -6.94 -3.08 0.89
C THR A 359 -5.47 -3.48 0.98
N GLY A 360 -5.19 -4.65 1.56
CA GLY A 360 -3.84 -5.19 1.74
C GLY A 360 -3.22 -5.80 0.47
N TRP A 361 -4.00 -6.08 -0.55
CA TRP A 361 -3.52 -6.68 -1.81
C TRP A 361 -2.81 -5.69 -2.71
N ARG A 362 -2.98 -4.41 -2.49
CA ARG A 362 -2.31 -3.34 -3.25
C ARG A 362 -2.52 -3.47 -4.77
N ILE A 363 -3.75 -3.56 -5.23
CA ILE A 363 -4.07 -3.59 -6.66
C ILE A 363 -5.06 -2.50 -7.04
N GLY A 364 -4.67 -1.71 -8.02
CA GLY A 364 -5.48 -0.71 -8.69
C GLY A 364 -5.24 -0.74 -10.18
N TYR A 365 -6.01 -0.01 -10.93
CA TYR A 365 -5.87 0.11 -12.37
C TYR A 365 -6.28 1.49 -12.87
N ALA A 366 -5.68 1.89 -13.99
CA ALA A 366 -6.04 3.09 -14.72
C ALA A 366 -6.53 2.74 -16.12
N CYS A 367 -7.57 3.44 -16.56
CA CYS A 367 -8.07 3.42 -17.94
C CYS A 367 -8.05 4.85 -18.47
N GLY A 368 -7.51 5.11 -19.66
CA GLY A 368 -7.46 6.47 -20.17
C GLY A 368 -6.78 6.59 -21.54
N PRO A 369 -6.54 7.84 -21.98
CA PRO A 369 -5.86 8.09 -23.25
C PRO A 369 -4.44 7.53 -23.25
N GLN A 370 -4.08 6.80 -24.29
CA GLN A 370 -2.75 6.15 -24.39
C GLN A 370 -1.60 7.15 -24.34
N VAL A 371 -1.81 8.38 -24.78
CA VAL A 371 -0.79 9.43 -24.79
C VAL A 371 -0.24 9.70 -23.40
N ILE A 372 -1.15 9.76 -22.39
CA ILE A 372 -0.75 10.00 -20.99
C ILE A 372 -0.39 8.71 -20.28
N LEU A 373 -1.11 7.62 -20.50
CA LEU A 373 -0.81 6.32 -19.88
C LEU A 373 0.59 5.82 -20.22
N LYS A 374 1.10 6.11 -21.43
CA LYS A 374 2.49 5.80 -21.82
C LYS A 374 3.51 6.57 -20.97
N GLN A 375 3.23 7.81 -20.56
CA GLN A 375 4.13 8.58 -19.70
C GLN A 375 4.07 8.08 -18.26
N MET A 376 2.87 7.82 -17.74
CA MET A 376 2.69 7.19 -16.43
C MET A 376 3.43 5.84 -16.35
N LEU A 377 3.34 5.03 -17.40
CA LEU A 377 4.02 3.73 -17.49
C LEU A 377 5.55 3.86 -17.43
N LYS A 378 6.14 4.90 -18.03
CA LYS A 378 7.60 5.15 -17.91
C LYS A 378 8.02 5.34 -16.45
N ILE A 379 7.26 6.14 -15.70
CA ILE A 379 7.55 6.40 -14.29
C ILE A 379 7.35 5.12 -13.48
N HIS A 380 6.25 4.41 -13.72
CA HIS A 380 5.93 3.14 -13.07
C HIS A 380 7.06 2.11 -13.19
N GLN A 381 7.63 1.96 -14.39
CA GLN A 381 8.74 1.02 -14.63
C GLN A 381 9.98 1.34 -13.78
N TYR A 382 10.27 2.60 -13.51
CA TYR A 382 11.39 2.99 -12.64
C TYR A 382 11.03 2.97 -11.15
N ALA A 383 9.74 3.14 -10.82
CA ALA A 383 9.29 3.15 -9.43
C ALA A 383 9.20 1.74 -8.82
N ILE A 384 8.53 0.80 -9.51
CA ILE A 384 8.29 -0.56 -9.00
C ILE A 384 8.36 -1.67 -10.05
N MET A 385 8.70 -1.37 -11.30
CA MET A 385 8.77 -2.29 -12.43
C MET A 385 7.38 -2.78 -12.88
N CYS A 386 6.59 -3.39 -12.02
CA CYS A 386 5.25 -3.90 -12.27
C CYS A 386 4.45 -3.96 -10.97
N ALA A 387 3.12 -3.98 -11.08
CA ALA A 387 2.26 -4.26 -9.93
C ALA A 387 2.50 -5.70 -9.42
N PRO A 388 2.24 -6.00 -8.12
CA PRO A 388 2.42 -7.35 -7.57
C PRO A 388 1.69 -8.41 -8.39
N THR A 389 2.42 -9.39 -8.90
CA THR A 389 1.90 -10.40 -9.82
C THR A 389 0.76 -11.21 -9.20
N ASN A 390 0.93 -11.59 -7.94
CA ASN A 390 -0.09 -12.30 -7.17
C ASN A 390 -1.41 -11.50 -7.06
N SER A 391 -1.31 -10.19 -6.82
CA SER A 391 -2.50 -9.32 -6.72
C SER A 391 -3.20 -9.14 -8.06
N GLN A 392 -2.48 -9.23 -9.16
CA GLN A 392 -3.07 -9.18 -10.49
C GLN A 392 -3.87 -10.45 -10.81
N TYR A 393 -3.40 -11.64 -10.43
CA TYR A 393 -4.19 -12.87 -10.51
C TYR A 393 -5.43 -12.80 -9.63
N ALA A 394 -5.29 -12.36 -8.38
CA ALA A 394 -6.42 -12.13 -7.48
C ALA A 394 -7.47 -11.17 -8.08
N ALA A 395 -7.03 -10.13 -8.79
CA ALA A 395 -7.94 -9.19 -9.46
C ALA A 395 -8.74 -9.84 -10.59
N VAL A 396 -8.18 -10.82 -11.30
CA VAL A 396 -8.91 -11.55 -12.35
C VAL A 396 -10.11 -12.26 -11.76
N GLU A 397 -9.92 -13.01 -10.68
CA GLU A 397 -10.98 -13.76 -10.02
C GLU A 397 -12.01 -12.84 -9.39
N ALA A 398 -11.56 -11.81 -8.67
CA ALA A 398 -12.41 -10.83 -8.02
C ALA A 398 -13.37 -10.15 -9.01
N LEU A 399 -12.85 -9.65 -10.13
CA LEU A 399 -13.66 -8.92 -11.13
C LEU A 399 -14.61 -9.82 -11.93
N ARG A 400 -14.27 -11.08 -12.09
CA ARG A 400 -15.09 -12.01 -12.89
C ARG A 400 -16.19 -12.68 -12.10
N ASN A 401 -15.90 -13.09 -10.89
CA ASN A 401 -16.73 -14.08 -10.20
C ASN A 401 -17.28 -13.60 -8.84
N CYS A 402 -16.80 -12.47 -8.26
CA CYS A 402 -17.15 -12.04 -6.91
C CYS A 402 -18.16 -10.87 -6.86
N GLY A 403 -18.99 -10.69 -7.86
CA GLY A 403 -20.00 -9.61 -7.90
C GLY A 403 -21.06 -9.71 -6.80
N ASP A 404 -21.42 -10.91 -6.39
CA ASP A 404 -22.44 -11.13 -5.33
C ASP A 404 -21.86 -10.80 -3.94
N GLU A 405 -20.58 -11.05 -3.71
CA GLU A 405 -19.87 -10.68 -2.49
C GLU A 405 -19.77 -9.16 -2.34
N VAL A 406 -19.52 -8.44 -3.44
CA VAL A 406 -19.55 -6.97 -3.49
C VAL A 406 -20.93 -6.44 -3.10
N LYS A 407 -22.01 -7.03 -3.66
CA LYS A 407 -23.39 -6.67 -3.30
C LYS A 407 -23.67 -6.90 -1.80
N LYS A 408 -23.33 -8.08 -1.28
CA LYS A 408 -23.51 -8.41 0.14
C LYS A 408 -22.80 -7.39 1.05
N MET A 409 -21.57 -7.03 0.70
CA MET A 409 -20.81 -6.04 1.45
C MET A 409 -21.45 -4.64 1.36
N ARG A 410 -21.83 -4.19 0.15
CA ARG A 410 -22.55 -2.94 -0.04
C ARG A 410 -23.83 -2.87 0.79
N ASP A 411 -24.64 -3.94 0.76
CA ASP A 411 -25.90 -3.99 1.49
C ASP A 411 -25.69 -3.96 3.01
N ALA A 412 -24.63 -4.62 3.50
CA ALA A 412 -24.24 -4.56 4.91
C ALA A 412 -23.76 -3.15 5.31
N TYR A 413 -22.98 -2.47 4.48
CA TYR A 413 -22.61 -1.07 4.69
C TYR A 413 -23.83 -0.16 4.69
N ASN A 414 -24.78 -0.35 3.77
CA ASN A 414 -26.01 0.43 3.72
C ASN A 414 -26.87 0.24 4.98
N GLN A 415 -26.97 -0.97 5.51
CA GLN A 415 -27.64 -1.22 6.78
C GLN A 415 -26.97 -0.47 7.94
N ARG A 416 -25.64 -0.49 8.01
CA ARG A 416 -24.88 0.26 9.03
C ARG A 416 -25.05 1.77 8.89
N ARG A 417 -25.01 2.29 7.66
CA ARG A 417 -25.28 3.69 7.35
C ARG A 417 -26.64 4.10 7.86
N ARG A 418 -27.69 3.38 7.48
CA ARG A 418 -29.08 3.68 7.90
C ARG A 418 -29.24 3.62 9.41
N PHE A 419 -28.59 2.67 10.07
CA PHE A 419 -28.59 2.59 11.52
C PHE A 419 -27.94 3.84 12.14
N LEU A 420 -26.74 4.23 11.70
CA LEU A 420 -26.05 5.40 12.22
C LEU A 420 -26.85 6.68 11.97
N MET A 421 -27.43 6.87 10.79
CA MET A 421 -28.26 8.02 10.48
C MET A 421 -29.49 8.11 11.38
N SER A 422 -30.14 6.97 11.64
CA SER A 422 -31.26 6.89 12.57
C SER A 422 -30.85 7.28 14.00
N GLU A 423 -29.70 6.77 14.47
CA GLU A 423 -29.20 7.08 15.81
C GLU A 423 -28.74 8.53 15.95
N PHE A 424 -28.08 9.11 14.95
CA PHE A 424 -27.71 10.53 14.95
C PHE A 424 -28.94 11.40 15.02
N LYS A 425 -29.98 11.10 14.23
CA LYS A 425 -31.27 11.81 14.28
C LYS A 425 -31.90 11.69 15.66
N ARG A 426 -31.88 10.51 16.28
CA ARG A 426 -32.42 10.29 17.65
C ARG A 426 -31.65 11.10 18.69
N MET A 427 -30.36 11.29 18.52
CA MET A 427 -29.51 12.09 19.41
C MET A 427 -29.56 13.61 19.13
N GLY A 428 -30.27 14.06 18.09
CA GLY A 428 -30.32 15.46 17.67
C GLY A 428 -29.00 15.93 17.01
N ILE A 429 -28.22 15.00 16.46
CA ILE A 429 -27.00 15.31 15.71
C ILE A 429 -27.37 15.44 14.24
N GLU A 430 -27.17 16.63 13.69
CA GLU A 430 -27.29 16.86 12.25
C GLU A 430 -26.09 16.24 11.53
N CYS A 431 -26.37 15.47 10.49
CA CYS A 431 -25.37 14.80 9.69
C CYS A 431 -25.89 14.66 8.26
N PHE A 432 -25.03 14.95 7.30
CA PHE A 432 -25.30 14.66 5.89
C PHE A 432 -25.50 13.15 5.70
N GLU A 433 -26.44 12.77 4.86
CA GLU A 433 -26.69 11.35 4.54
C GLU A 433 -25.85 10.94 3.32
N PRO A 434 -24.77 10.17 3.54
CA PRO A 434 -23.85 9.79 2.46
C PRO A 434 -24.41 8.68 1.57
#